data_168ddd302db70e2a89be948a50dc6abf
#
_entry.id   168ddd302db70e2a89be948a50dc6abf
#
_cell.length_a   1.000
_cell.length_b   1.000
_cell.length_c   1.000
_cell.angle_alpha   90.00
_cell.angle_beta   90.00
_cell.angle_gamma   90.00
#
_symmetry.space_group_name_H-M   'P 1'
#
loop_
_entity.id
_entity.type
_entity.pdbx_description
1 polymer ?
#
loop_
_entity_poly.entity_id
_entity_poly.type
_entity_poly.pdbx_seq_one_letter_code
_entity_poly.pdbx_strand_id
1 'polypeptide(L)'
;MTPNVIRLICRGSVALIAAVLAVVPLHAVAQSPILQMLSKNRPVELVAKGGQFLEGPLFDRDGNLWLVEVLGGWLSRVEGDKVVRVAQASPDSQPQGAALHKDGRIFITDRRLGVWTYEPKTKKIDLLIRYYHGQPFKGPNDLTFDDDGNLYFTDAWQTGVDDSSGALFMADAASGYRKLTKLIGNLAMPNGVGIPPDGNSIYVSELRKNRNWRCPFDKSNGGLFSCFVSTHFLSGNGPDGMKIDEKGFVYQANFNSQGVYVIDPNHEIIEFIRIPRGRFTTNLAFKPGTKWLYITEAQQNNVWRVEVDNIGMTPWGLK
;
A
#
# COMPACT_ATOMS: atom_id res chain seq x y z
N MET A 1 82.47 -2.92 -14.75
CA MET A 1 81.91 -1.59 -14.95
C MET A 1 80.44 -1.63 -14.41
N THR A 2 80.26 -1.19 -13.19
CA THR A 2 78.98 -1.13 -12.51
C THR A 2 78.67 0.33 -12.23
N PRO A 3 77.40 0.81 -12.54
CA PRO A 3 76.96 2.09 -12.03
C PRO A 3 76.15 1.95 -10.76
N ASN A 4 76.52 2.82 -9.82
CA ASN A 4 75.90 3.04 -8.53
C ASN A 4 74.41 3.43 -8.63
N VAL A 5 73.58 2.82 -7.80
CA VAL A 5 72.22 3.23 -7.55
C VAL A 5 72.16 4.04 -6.25
N ILE A 6 71.88 5.32 -6.38
CA ILE A 6 71.63 6.24 -5.26
C ILE A 6 70.28 5.98 -4.68
N ARG A 7 70.19 5.58 -3.42
CA ARG A 7 68.96 5.52 -2.64
C ARG A 7 68.55 6.92 -2.16
N LEU A 8 67.49 7.46 -2.72
CA LEU A 8 66.82 8.65 -2.19
C LEU A 8 65.78 8.23 -1.13
N ILE A 9 66.01 8.61 0.11
CA ILE A 9 65.12 8.43 1.21
C ILE A 9 64.17 9.64 1.23
N CYS A 10 62.92 9.48 0.70
CA CYS A 10 61.87 10.46 0.90
C CYS A 10 61.20 10.22 2.25
N ARG A 11 61.45 11.09 3.21
CA ARG A 11 60.62 11.22 4.43
C ARG A 11 59.30 11.88 4.05
N GLY A 12 58.27 11.08 3.90
CA GLY A 12 56.88 11.57 3.72
C GLY A 12 56.28 11.96 5.05
N SER A 13 56.02 13.23 5.21
CA SER A 13 55.18 13.74 6.31
C SER A 13 53.74 13.30 6.11
N VAL A 14 53.22 12.51 7.05
CA VAL A 14 51.79 12.15 7.09
C VAL A 14 51.04 13.37 7.61
N ALA A 15 50.43 14.11 6.70
CA ALA A 15 49.46 15.14 7.06
C ALA A 15 48.15 14.46 7.45
N LEU A 16 47.78 14.52 8.71
CA LEU A 16 46.50 14.09 9.23
C LEU A 16 45.43 15.07 8.71
N ILE A 17 44.68 14.68 7.66
CA ILE A 17 43.53 15.42 7.22
C ILE A 17 42.39 15.06 8.20
N ALA A 18 42.15 15.91 9.18
CA ALA A 18 40.94 15.87 9.99
C ALA A 18 39.74 16.23 9.09
N ALA A 19 39.01 15.21 8.63
CA ALA A 19 37.75 15.43 7.96
C ALA A 19 36.73 15.97 9.00
N VAL A 20 36.50 17.26 8.97
CA VAL A 20 35.38 17.89 9.66
C VAL A 20 34.13 17.40 8.95
N LEU A 21 33.49 16.37 9.50
CA LEU A 21 32.13 16.00 9.16
C LEU A 21 31.22 17.18 9.56
N ALA A 22 30.98 18.08 8.62
CA ALA A 22 29.92 19.05 8.75
C ALA A 22 28.61 18.27 8.90
N VAL A 23 28.06 18.21 10.11
CA VAL A 23 26.70 17.76 10.36
C VAL A 23 25.82 18.78 9.65
N VAL A 24 25.47 18.50 8.40
CA VAL A 24 24.43 19.24 7.70
C VAL A 24 23.14 18.98 8.49
N PRO A 25 22.55 20.02 9.11
CA PRO A 25 21.28 19.81 9.80
C PRO A 25 20.31 19.25 8.76
N LEU A 26 19.62 18.14 9.10
CA LEU A 26 18.50 17.65 8.31
C LEU A 26 17.50 18.82 8.23
N HIS A 27 17.56 19.55 7.12
CA HIS A 27 16.57 20.59 6.86
C HIS A 27 15.24 19.85 6.80
N ALA A 28 14.36 20.13 7.73
CA ALA A 28 12.96 19.74 7.64
C ALA A 28 12.50 20.25 6.26
N VAL A 29 12.25 19.31 5.34
CA VAL A 29 11.74 19.67 4.01
C VAL A 29 10.45 20.43 4.27
N ALA A 30 10.45 21.72 3.95
CA ALA A 30 9.30 22.58 4.15
C ALA A 30 8.09 21.94 3.45
N GLN A 31 7.04 21.72 4.21
CA GLN A 31 5.80 21.18 3.67
C GLN A 31 5.21 22.20 2.73
N SER A 32 4.57 21.74 1.63
CA SER A 32 3.80 22.61 0.76
C SER A 32 2.82 23.47 1.59
N PRO A 33 2.74 24.79 1.38
CA PRO A 33 1.80 25.64 2.08
C PRO A 33 0.35 25.14 1.99
N ILE A 34 -0.05 24.56 0.86
CA ILE A 34 -1.38 23.98 0.65
C ILE A 34 -1.62 22.81 1.62
N LEU A 35 -0.66 21.90 1.80
CA LEU A 35 -0.80 20.81 2.74
C LEU A 35 -0.87 21.30 4.19
N GLN A 36 -0.21 22.42 4.52
CA GLN A 36 -0.36 23.02 5.85
C GLN A 36 -1.77 23.56 6.08
N MET A 37 -2.36 24.22 5.06
CA MET A 37 -3.74 24.73 5.13
C MET A 37 -4.78 23.61 5.26
N LEU A 38 -4.55 22.45 4.62
CA LEU A 38 -5.43 21.29 4.68
C LEU A 38 -5.23 20.45 5.95
N SER A 39 -4.15 20.65 6.70
CA SER A 39 -3.87 19.84 7.88
C SER A 39 -4.69 20.30 9.09
N LYS A 40 -5.54 19.41 9.60
CA LYS A 40 -6.18 19.54 10.90
C LYS A 40 -5.23 19.02 12.00
N ASN A 41 -5.31 19.59 13.20
CA ASN A 41 -4.54 19.11 14.34
C ASN A 41 -5.21 17.87 14.96
N ARG A 42 -5.01 16.70 14.33
CA ARG A 42 -5.49 15.41 14.84
C ARG A 42 -4.40 14.73 15.66
N PRO A 43 -4.69 14.22 16.86
CA PRO A 43 -3.77 13.33 17.58
C PRO A 43 -3.53 12.05 16.77
N VAL A 44 -2.29 11.83 16.35
CA VAL A 44 -1.86 10.60 15.68
C VAL A 44 -1.00 9.81 16.65
N GLU A 45 -1.41 8.58 16.95
CA GLU A 45 -0.82 7.73 17.97
C GLU A 45 -0.02 6.59 17.32
N LEU A 46 1.13 6.27 17.92
CA LEU A 46 1.89 5.09 17.57
C LEU A 46 1.25 3.85 18.19
N VAL A 47 0.96 2.84 17.38
CA VAL A 47 0.36 1.57 17.81
C VAL A 47 1.42 0.49 17.97
N ALA A 48 2.26 0.29 16.93
CA ALA A 48 3.27 -0.77 16.93
C ALA A 48 4.47 -0.39 16.08
N LYS A 49 5.57 -1.10 16.29
CA LYS A 49 6.82 -1.01 15.51
C LYS A 49 7.33 -2.38 15.13
N GLY A 50 8.11 -2.43 14.07
CA GLY A 50 8.83 -3.62 13.63
C GLY A 50 8.44 -4.08 12.25
N GLY A 51 8.98 -5.22 11.83
CA GLY A 51 8.82 -5.71 10.47
C GLY A 51 9.72 -5.02 9.45
N GLN A 52 9.46 -5.27 8.17
CA GLN A 52 10.28 -4.76 7.06
C GLN A 52 9.41 -4.32 5.89
N PHE A 53 9.22 -3.01 5.75
CA PHE A 53 8.36 -2.40 4.75
C PHE A 53 6.89 -2.82 4.93
N LEU A 54 6.21 -2.19 5.89
CA LEU A 54 4.84 -2.54 6.27
C LEU A 54 3.83 -2.12 5.21
N GLU A 55 2.88 -3.04 4.90
CA GLU A 55 1.83 -2.91 3.91
C GLU A 55 0.56 -3.69 4.31
N GLY A 56 -0.49 -3.55 3.52
CA GLY A 56 -1.69 -4.39 3.52
C GLY A 56 -2.36 -4.60 4.89
N PRO A 57 -2.62 -3.55 5.69
CA PRO A 57 -3.25 -3.72 6.99
C PRO A 57 -4.71 -4.13 6.85
N LEU A 58 -5.16 -5.04 7.71
CA LEU A 58 -6.56 -5.45 7.82
C LEU A 58 -6.91 -5.85 9.26
N PHE A 59 -8.18 -5.85 9.59
CA PHE A 59 -8.69 -6.44 10.83
C PHE A 59 -9.41 -7.75 10.54
N ASP A 60 -9.18 -8.76 11.39
CA ASP A 60 -9.96 -9.99 11.39
C ASP A 60 -11.25 -9.84 12.24
N ARG A 61 -12.05 -10.91 12.32
CA ARG A 61 -13.32 -10.93 13.09
C ARG A 61 -13.12 -10.80 14.60
N ASP A 62 -11.96 -11.18 15.10
CA ASP A 62 -11.61 -11.10 16.51
C ASP A 62 -11.02 -9.73 16.87
N GLY A 63 -10.90 -8.84 15.88
CA GLY A 63 -10.35 -7.49 16.04
C GLY A 63 -8.82 -7.44 16.08
N ASN A 64 -8.14 -8.51 15.68
CA ASN A 64 -6.69 -8.49 15.53
C ASN A 64 -6.29 -7.72 14.28
N LEU A 65 -5.26 -6.90 14.40
CA LEU A 65 -4.67 -6.18 13.28
C LEU A 65 -3.58 -7.04 12.62
N TRP A 66 -3.81 -7.42 11.38
CA TRP A 66 -2.86 -8.08 10.50
C TRP A 66 -2.27 -7.10 9.51
N LEU A 67 -1.10 -7.41 8.98
CA LEU A 67 -0.40 -6.64 7.94
C LEU A 67 0.63 -7.54 7.24
N VAL A 68 1.21 -7.05 6.16
CA VAL A 68 2.28 -7.75 5.47
C VAL A 68 3.60 -6.99 5.55
N GLU A 69 4.70 -7.75 5.51
CA GLU A 69 6.08 -7.24 5.43
C GLU A 69 6.61 -7.49 4.01
N VAL A 70 6.67 -6.47 3.17
CA VAL A 70 7.05 -6.62 1.76
C VAL A 70 8.46 -7.16 1.60
N LEU A 71 9.44 -6.52 2.26
CA LEU A 71 10.85 -6.91 2.17
C LEU A 71 11.18 -8.12 3.06
N GLY A 72 10.39 -8.34 4.09
CA GLY A 72 10.50 -9.53 4.95
C GLY A 72 9.86 -10.78 4.35
N GLY A 73 8.88 -10.62 3.47
CA GLY A 73 8.14 -11.73 2.85
C GLY A 73 7.09 -12.37 3.76
N TRP A 74 6.62 -11.69 4.82
CA TRP A 74 5.75 -12.26 5.85
C TRP A 74 4.34 -11.68 5.86
N LEU A 75 3.37 -12.52 6.17
CA LEU A 75 2.12 -12.11 6.81
C LEU A 75 2.39 -12.02 8.31
N SER A 76 2.08 -10.88 8.91
CA SER A 76 2.38 -10.55 10.30
C SER A 76 1.13 -10.05 11.04
N ARG A 77 1.17 -10.07 12.35
CA ARG A 77 0.10 -9.57 13.22
C ARG A 77 0.66 -8.59 14.27
N VAL A 78 -0.13 -7.61 14.64
CA VAL A 78 0.23 -6.71 15.75
C VAL A 78 -0.13 -7.39 17.08
N GLU A 79 0.86 -7.52 17.96
CA GLU A 79 0.71 -8.05 19.31
C GLU A 79 1.30 -7.05 20.30
N GLY A 80 0.43 -6.39 21.07
CA GLY A 80 0.83 -5.25 21.90
C GLY A 80 1.38 -4.11 21.02
N ASP A 81 2.62 -3.73 21.25
CA ASP A 81 3.33 -2.68 20.51
C ASP A 81 4.30 -3.19 19.43
N LYS A 82 4.20 -4.50 19.05
CA LYS A 82 5.12 -5.16 18.13
C LYS A 82 4.42 -5.77 16.94
N VAL A 83 5.15 -5.83 15.82
CA VAL A 83 4.79 -6.60 14.64
C VAL A 83 5.42 -7.99 14.77
N VAL A 84 4.59 -9.04 14.77
CA VAL A 84 4.98 -10.44 14.96
C VAL A 84 4.70 -11.24 13.69
N ARG A 85 5.72 -11.91 13.17
CA ARG A 85 5.64 -12.75 11.97
C ARG A 85 4.83 -14.01 12.22
N VAL A 86 3.91 -14.34 11.31
CA VAL A 86 2.98 -15.47 11.46
C VAL A 86 3.14 -16.51 10.36
N ALA A 87 3.13 -16.08 9.10
CA ALA A 87 3.16 -16.99 7.96
C ALA A 87 3.95 -16.40 6.78
N GLN A 88 4.59 -17.29 6.02
CA GLN A 88 5.33 -16.94 4.80
C GLN A 88 5.03 -18.01 3.73
N ALA A 89 4.55 -17.58 2.57
CA ALA A 89 4.17 -18.51 1.51
C ALA A 89 5.38 -19.13 0.80
N SER A 90 6.50 -18.40 0.74
CA SER A 90 7.77 -18.83 0.15
C SER A 90 8.88 -17.91 0.65
N PRO A 91 10.16 -18.34 0.68
CA PRO A 91 11.29 -17.44 0.92
C PRO A 91 11.37 -16.25 -0.06
N ASP A 92 10.85 -16.42 -1.28
CA ASP A 92 10.82 -15.37 -2.32
C ASP A 92 9.58 -14.48 -2.25
N SER A 93 8.67 -14.71 -1.29
CA SER A 93 7.43 -13.96 -1.12
C SER A 93 7.70 -12.45 -0.94
N GLN A 94 6.91 -11.62 -1.63
CA GLN A 94 6.89 -10.17 -1.48
C GLN A 94 5.43 -9.69 -1.41
N PRO A 95 4.74 -9.98 -0.30
CA PRO A 95 3.33 -9.66 -0.14
C PRO A 95 3.12 -8.15 -0.10
N GLN A 96 1.99 -7.68 -0.65
CA GLN A 96 1.68 -6.26 -0.81
C GLN A 96 0.39 -5.87 -0.11
N GLY A 97 -0.73 -6.36 -0.58
CA GLY A 97 -2.04 -6.11 -0.01
C GLY A 97 -2.59 -7.34 0.71
N ALA A 98 -3.52 -7.11 1.64
CA ALA A 98 -4.24 -8.20 2.28
C ALA A 98 -5.70 -7.82 2.57
N ALA A 99 -6.62 -8.78 2.43
CA ALA A 99 -8.04 -8.61 2.72
C ALA A 99 -8.63 -9.88 3.34
N LEU A 100 -9.57 -9.69 4.28
CA LEU A 100 -10.29 -10.80 4.91
C LEU A 100 -11.40 -11.29 4.00
N HIS A 101 -11.50 -12.59 3.80
CA HIS A 101 -12.60 -13.25 3.12
C HIS A 101 -13.69 -13.69 4.12
N LYS A 102 -14.95 -13.82 3.65
CA LYS A 102 -16.08 -14.26 4.51
C LYS A 102 -15.92 -15.64 5.14
N ASP A 103 -15.11 -16.52 4.57
CA ASP A 103 -14.82 -17.83 5.18
C ASP A 103 -13.73 -17.79 6.28
N GLY A 104 -13.12 -16.63 6.51
CA GLY A 104 -12.09 -16.42 7.54
C GLY A 104 -10.67 -16.47 7.02
N ARG A 105 -10.47 -16.85 5.76
CA ARG A 105 -9.13 -16.79 5.13
C ARG A 105 -8.71 -15.33 4.90
N ILE A 106 -7.41 -15.10 4.96
CA ILE A 106 -6.79 -13.85 4.51
C ILE A 106 -6.27 -14.08 3.09
N PHE A 107 -6.71 -13.25 2.16
CA PHE A 107 -6.22 -13.22 0.78
C PHE A 107 -5.10 -12.19 0.70
N ILE A 108 -4.00 -12.56 0.07
CA ILE A 108 -2.79 -11.74 -0.01
C ILE A 108 -2.34 -11.64 -1.47
N THR A 109 -2.17 -10.43 -1.96
CA THR A 109 -1.46 -10.15 -3.22
C THR A 109 0.03 -10.20 -2.98
N ASP A 110 0.77 -10.75 -3.93
CA ASP A 110 2.21 -10.94 -3.82
C ASP A 110 2.90 -10.69 -5.16
N ARG A 111 3.93 -9.85 -5.16
CA ARG A 111 4.67 -9.49 -6.38
C ARG A 111 5.30 -10.66 -7.10
N ARG A 112 5.61 -11.74 -6.40
CA ARG A 112 6.31 -12.92 -6.93
C ARG A 112 5.39 -14.10 -7.18
N LEU A 113 4.37 -14.23 -6.33
CA LEU A 113 3.56 -15.45 -6.26
C LEU A 113 2.16 -15.30 -6.88
N GLY A 114 1.70 -14.05 -7.12
CA GLY A 114 0.34 -13.76 -7.55
C GLY A 114 -0.59 -13.48 -6.38
N VAL A 115 -1.64 -14.27 -6.19
CA VAL A 115 -2.53 -14.21 -5.01
C VAL A 115 -2.47 -15.54 -4.28
N TRP A 116 -2.21 -15.46 -2.99
CA TRP A 116 -2.26 -16.62 -2.10
C TRP A 116 -3.19 -16.37 -0.91
N THR A 117 -3.57 -17.42 -0.22
CA THR A 117 -4.46 -17.35 0.94
C THR A 117 -3.82 -17.99 2.16
N TYR A 118 -4.15 -17.45 3.32
CA TYR A 118 -3.80 -18.00 4.62
C TYR A 118 -5.05 -18.27 5.43
N GLU A 119 -5.18 -19.50 5.95
CA GLU A 119 -6.26 -19.91 6.87
C GLU A 119 -5.74 -19.87 8.31
N PRO A 120 -6.15 -18.90 9.15
CA PRO A 120 -5.58 -18.73 10.49
C PRO A 120 -5.81 -19.94 11.41
N LYS A 121 -6.94 -20.64 11.28
CA LYS A 121 -7.29 -21.78 12.14
C LYS A 121 -6.40 -23.00 11.88
N THR A 122 -6.15 -23.29 10.61
CA THR A 122 -5.40 -24.49 10.19
C THR A 122 -3.94 -24.17 9.86
N LYS A 123 -3.59 -22.88 9.77
CA LYS A 123 -2.30 -22.34 9.31
C LYS A 123 -1.97 -22.75 7.87
N LYS A 124 -2.99 -23.12 7.09
CA LYS A 124 -2.81 -23.56 5.70
C LYS A 124 -2.59 -22.36 4.79
N ILE A 125 -1.65 -22.52 3.86
CA ILE A 125 -1.38 -21.58 2.77
C ILE A 125 -1.72 -22.28 1.46
N ASP A 126 -2.48 -21.58 0.59
CA ASP A 126 -2.79 -22.05 -0.76
C ASP A 126 -2.43 -20.95 -1.78
N LEU A 127 -1.71 -21.31 -2.85
CA LEU A 127 -1.48 -20.43 -3.99
C LEU A 127 -2.72 -20.47 -4.89
N LEU A 128 -3.47 -19.36 -4.93
CA LEU A 128 -4.80 -19.32 -5.55
C LEU A 128 -4.78 -18.86 -7.00
N ILE A 129 -4.13 -17.73 -7.29
CA ILE A 129 -4.10 -17.11 -8.62
C ILE A 129 -2.65 -16.79 -8.97
N ARG A 130 -2.11 -17.44 -10.02
CA ARG A 130 -0.69 -17.29 -10.39
C ARG A 130 -0.48 -16.69 -11.78
N TYR A 131 -1.43 -16.90 -12.68
CA TYR A 131 -1.27 -16.60 -14.09
C TYR A 131 -2.53 -16.00 -14.69
N TYR A 132 -2.34 -15.15 -15.67
CA TYR A 132 -3.39 -14.68 -16.57
C TYR A 132 -3.03 -15.05 -18.01
N HIS A 133 -3.88 -15.86 -18.68
CA HIS A 133 -3.59 -16.43 -20.02
C HIS A 133 -2.21 -17.09 -20.13
N GLY A 134 -1.82 -17.84 -19.10
CA GLY A 134 -0.54 -18.57 -19.08
C GLY A 134 0.69 -17.70 -18.80
N GLN A 135 0.53 -16.40 -18.61
CA GLN A 135 1.62 -15.48 -18.26
C GLN A 135 1.57 -15.11 -16.77
N PRO A 136 2.71 -15.00 -16.09
CA PRO A 136 2.75 -14.49 -14.72
C PRO A 136 2.31 -13.03 -14.70
N PHE A 137 1.76 -12.59 -13.56
CA PHE A 137 1.53 -11.18 -13.31
C PHE A 137 2.84 -10.40 -13.25
N LYS A 138 2.78 -9.10 -13.49
CA LYS A 138 3.94 -8.20 -13.32
C LYS A 138 4.32 -8.03 -11.85
N GLY A 139 3.33 -8.06 -10.98
CA GLY A 139 3.44 -8.05 -9.53
C GLY A 139 2.23 -7.44 -8.89
N PRO A 140 1.25 -8.28 -8.49
CA PRO A 140 0.05 -7.83 -7.80
C PRO A 140 0.34 -6.99 -6.57
N ASN A 141 -0.48 -5.94 -6.37
CA ASN A 141 -0.28 -4.98 -5.30
C ASN A 141 -1.46 -4.96 -4.31
N ASP A 142 -2.50 -4.17 -4.49
CA ASP A 142 -3.60 -4.08 -3.53
C ASP A 142 -4.82 -4.88 -4.00
N LEU A 143 -5.77 -5.14 -3.08
CA LEU A 143 -6.96 -5.93 -3.36
C LEU A 143 -8.17 -5.49 -2.53
N THR A 144 -9.35 -5.75 -3.07
CA THR A 144 -10.64 -5.56 -2.39
C THR A 144 -11.66 -6.57 -2.89
N PHE A 145 -12.74 -6.76 -2.12
CA PHE A 145 -13.90 -7.57 -2.53
C PHE A 145 -15.11 -6.67 -2.76
N ASP A 146 -15.98 -7.05 -3.71
CA ASP A 146 -17.34 -6.52 -3.81
C ASP A 146 -18.31 -7.30 -2.91
N ASP A 147 -19.59 -6.92 -2.91
CA ASP A 147 -20.63 -7.57 -2.08
C ASP A 147 -21.00 -8.97 -2.55
N ASP A 148 -20.70 -9.33 -3.79
CA ASP A 148 -20.86 -10.67 -4.36
C ASP A 148 -19.64 -11.58 -4.08
N GLY A 149 -18.58 -11.02 -3.50
CA GLY A 149 -17.35 -11.72 -3.17
C GLY A 149 -16.34 -11.82 -4.32
N ASN A 150 -16.57 -11.13 -5.43
CA ASN A 150 -15.56 -11.05 -6.47
C ASN A 150 -14.34 -10.30 -5.95
N LEU A 151 -13.16 -10.80 -6.30
CA LEU A 151 -11.89 -10.21 -5.91
C LEU A 151 -11.41 -9.26 -7.00
N TYR A 152 -11.12 -8.02 -6.61
CA TYR A 152 -10.46 -7.03 -7.47
C TYR A 152 -9.04 -6.81 -6.98
N PHE A 153 -8.06 -6.83 -7.87
CA PHE A 153 -6.67 -6.59 -7.52
C PHE A 153 -5.91 -5.86 -8.62
N THR A 154 -4.95 -5.06 -8.22
CA THR A 154 -4.06 -4.32 -9.13
C THR A 154 -2.80 -5.14 -9.42
N ASP A 155 -2.31 -5.07 -10.66
CA ASP A 155 -1.05 -5.66 -11.11
C ASP A 155 -0.10 -4.55 -11.53
N ALA A 156 0.89 -4.25 -10.71
CA ALA A 156 1.57 -2.97 -10.68
C ALA A 156 3.07 -3.00 -10.94
N TRP A 157 3.77 -4.00 -10.40
CA TRP A 157 5.23 -3.96 -10.27
C TRP A 157 5.94 -3.88 -11.62
N GLN A 158 7.05 -3.15 -11.65
CA GLN A 158 7.84 -2.90 -12.87
C GLN A 158 7.08 -2.16 -13.97
N THR A 159 6.03 -1.41 -13.62
CA THR A 159 5.33 -0.51 -14.55
C THR A 159 5.54 0.95 -14.14
N GLY A 160 5.48 1.86 -15.10
CA GLY A 160 5.77 3.27 -14.88
C GLY A 160 5.16 4.16 -15.96
N VAL A 161 5.60 5.39 -16.04
CA VAL A 161 5.12 6.34 -17.06
C VAL A 161 5.56 5.91 -18.45
N ASP A 162 6.74 5.35 -18.55
CA ASP A 162 7.38 4.83 -19.76
C ASP A 162 6.88 3.41 -20.14
N ASP A 163 6.41 2.62 -19.18
CA ASP A 163 5.75 1.33 -19.36
C ASP A 163 4.43 1.29 -18.59
N SER A 164 3.40 1.92 -19.09
CA SER A 164 2.07 1.94 -18.48
C SER A 164 1.30 0.62 -18.72
N SER A 165 1.95 -0.53 -18.54
CA SER A 165 1.33 -1.85 -18.79
C SER A 165 0.67 -2.49 -17.55
N GLY A 166 0.58 -1.73 -16.44
CA GLY A 166 -0.17 -2.15 -15.26
C GLY A 166 -1.66 -2.29 -15.51
N ALA A 167 -2.34 -3.04 -14.66
CA ALA A 167 -3.73 -3.41 -14.88
C ALA A 167 -4.54 -3.53 -13.57
N LEU A 168 -5.87 -3.44 -13.71
CA LEU A 168 -6.85 -3.91 -12.74
C LEU A 168 -7.48 -5.21 -13.24
N PHE A 169 -7.51 -6.22 -12.38
CA PHE A 169 -8.15 -7.50 -12.62
C PHE A 169 -9.34 -7.72 -11.69
N MET A 170 -10.32 -8.48 -12.16
CA MET A 170 -11.38 -9.09 -11.36
C MET A 170 -11.25 -10.61 -11.46
N ALA A 171 -11.34 -11.28 -10.32
CA ALA A 171 -11.46 -12.74 -10.22
C ALA A 171 -12.86 -13.10 -9.72
N ASP A 172 -13.59 -13.87 -10.51
CA ASP A 172 -15.00 -14.25 -10.28
C ASP A 172 -15.12 -15.26 -9.12
N ALA A 173 -15.87 -14.89 -8.09
CA ALA A 173 -16.10 -15.71 -6.90
C ALA A 173 -16.82 -17.02 -7.22
N ALA A 174 -17.84 -16.99 -8.10
CA ALA A 174 -18.62 -18.17 -8.48
C ALA A 174 -17.77 -19.25 -9.17
N SER A 175 -16.69 -18.84 -9.84
CA SER A 175 -15.70 -19.75 -10.44
C SER A 175 -14.68 -20.30 -9.45
N GLY A 176 -14.71 -19.89 -8.17
CA GLY A 176 -13.66 -20.13 -7.19
C GLY A 176 -12.38 -19.37 -7.55
N TYR A 177 -12.50 -18.16 -8.08
CA TYR A 177 -11.44 -17.24 -8.51
C TYR A 177 -10.61 -17.74 -9.71
N ARG A 178 -11.10 -18.70 -10.49
CA ARG A 178 -10.43 -19.25 -11.67
C ARG A 178 -10.68 -18.45 -12.93
N LYS A 179 -11.84 -17.78 -13.04
CA LYS A 179 -12.17 -16.91 -14.16
C LYS A 179 -11.69 -15.49 -13.85
N LEU A 180 -10.72 -15.02 -14.64
CA LEU A 180 -10.14 -13.70 -14.51
C LEU A 180 -10.58 -12.81 -15.66
N THR A 181 -10.89 -11.55 -15.34
CA THR A 181 -11.16 -10.50 -16.33
C THR A 181 -10.20 -9.34 -16.09
N LYS A 182 -9.50 -8.92 -17.14
CA LYS A 182 -8.73 -7.68 -17.12
C LYS A 182 -9.69 -6.52 -17.37
N LEU A 183 -9.98 -5.72 -16.36
CA LEU A 183 -10.94 -4.62 -16.43
C LEU A 183 -10.34 -3.33 -16.99
N ILE A 184 -9.13 -2.99 -16.55
CA ILE A 184 -8.37 -1.81 -17.00
C ILE A 184 -6.96 -2.26 -17.34
N GLY A 185 -6.41 -1.73 -18.44
CA GLY A 185 -4.99 -1.79 -18.76
C GLY A 185 -4.39 -0.39 -18.84
N ASN A 186 -3.13 -0.32 -19.29
CA ASN A 186 -2.41 0.94 -19.55
C ASN A 186 -2.27 1.87 -18.33
N LEU A 187 -2.16 1.28 -17.13
CA LEU A 187 -1.93 2.01 -15.89
C LEU A 187 -0.43 2.03 -15.53
N ALA A 188 0.03 3.17 -15.04
CA ALA A 188 1.40 3.37 -14.57
C ALA A 188 1.48 3.11 -13.06
N MET A 189 1.84 1.89 -12.69
CA MET A 189 1.93 1.41 -11.31
C MET A 189 0.61 1.59 -10.55
N PRO A 190 -0.49 0.90 -11.00
CA PRO A 190 -1.74 0.90 -10.25
C PRO A 190 -1.49 0.28 -8.88
N ASN A 191 -2.06 0.91 -7.82
CA ASN A 191 -1.78 0.53 -6.44
C ASN A 191 -3.07 0.31 -5.68
N GLY A 192 -3.48 1.20 -4.78
CA GLY A 192 -4.69 1.05 -4.00
C GLY A 192 -5.94 0.85 -4.85
N VAL A 193 -6.87 0.05 -4.36
CA VAL A 193 -8.16 -0.23 -4.97
C VAL A 193 -9.27 -0.22 -3.93
N GLY A 194 -10.41 0.41 -4.23
CA GLY A 194 -11.54 0.51 -3.31
C GLY A 194 -12.88 0.62 -4.02
N ILE A 195 -13.91 0.03 -3.42
CA ILE A 195 -15.30 0.10 -3.89
C ILE A 195 -16.08 0.92 -2.85
N PRO A 196 -16.77 2.02 -3.25
CA PRO A 196 -17.55 2.84 -2.32
C PRO A 196 -18.80 2.10 -1.82
N PRO A 197 -19.46 2.61 -0.74
CA PRO A 197 -20.59 1.94 -0.11
C PRO A 197 -21.79 1.68 -1.03
N ASP A 198 -21.96 2.50 -2.07
CA ASP A 198 -23.02 2.32 -3.07
C ASP A 198 -22.78 1.16 -4.04
N GLY A 199 -21.56 0.59 -4.05
CA GLY A 199 -21.18 -0.53 -4.91
C GLY A 199 -21.23 -0.24 -6.42
N ASN A 200 -21.36 1.04 -6.84
CA ASN A 200 -21.61 1.40 -8.23
C ASN A 200 -20.34 1.75 -9.02
N SER A 201 -19.21 1.82 -8.38
CA SER A 201 -17.94 2.17 -9.01
C SER A 201 -16.75 1.55 -8.29
N ILE A 202 -15.60 1.62 -8.92
CA ILE A 202 -14.32 1.24 -8.32
C ILE A 202 -13.33 2.38 -8.47
N TYR A 203 -12.58 2.65 -7.40
CA TYR A 203 -11.45 3.57 -7.40
C TYR A 203 -10.15 2.80 -7.58
N VAL A 204 -9.21 3.37 -8.34
CA VAL A 204 -7.86 2.82 -8.54
C VAL A 204 -6.84 3.95 -8.44
N SER A 205 -5.85 3.76 -7.56
CA SER A 205 -4.69 4.64 -7.50
C SER A 205 -3.76 4.37 -8.67
N GLU A 206 -3.36 5.41 -9.40
CA GLU A 206 -2.27 5.33 -10.39
C GLU A 206 -1.06 6.09 -9.87
N LEU A 207 -0.19 5.39 -9.14
CA LEU A 207 0.87 5.96 -8.32
C LEU A 207 1.82 6.83 -9.17
N ARG A 208 2.32 6.33 -10.31
CA ARG A 208 3.32 7.03 -11.11
C ARG A 208 2.78 8.22 -11.91
N LYS A 209 1.44 8.36 -12.00
CA LYS A 209 0.79 9.55 -12.58
C LYS A 209 0.11 10.42 -11.53
N ASN A 210 0.34 10.11 -10.26
CA ASN A 210 -0.07 10.92 -9.10
C ASN A 210 -1.57 11.26 -9.08
N ARG A 211 -2.42 10.26 -9.38
CA ARG A 211 -3.87 10.44 -9.52
C ARG A 211 -4.67 9.20 -9.13
N ASN A 212 -5.95 9.42 -8.83
CA ASN A 212 -6.94 8.36 -8.70
C ASN A 212 -7.88 8.37 -9.90
N TRP A 213 -8.24 7.16 -10.32
CA TRP A 213 -9.35 6.90 -11.24
C TRP A 213 -10.60 6.54 -10.46
N ARG A 214 -11.77 6.94 -10.98
CA ARG A 214 -13.06 6.37 -10.65
C ARG A 214 -13.69 5.78 -11.90
N CYS A 215 -14.11 4.51 -11.82
CA CYS A 215 -14.68 3.76 -12.93
C CYS A 215 -16.04 3.21 -12.49
N PRO A 216 -17.16 3.73 -13.01
CA PRO A 216 -18.47 3.13 -12.80
C PRO A 216 -18.52 1.69 -13.32
N PHE A 217 -19.24 0.80 -12.62
CA PHE A 217 -19.50 -0.55 -13.10
C PHE A 217 -20.58 -0.54 -14.19
N ASP A 218 -20.32 -1.24 -15.28
CA ASP A 218 -21.33 -1.56 -16.28
C ASP A 218 -22.06 -2.84 -15.89
N LYS A 219 -23.24 -2.69 -15.30
CA LYS A 219 -24.08 -3.81 -14.85
C LYS A 219 -24.58 -4.69 -16.00
N SER A 220 -24.53 -4.23 -17.25
CA SER A 220 -25.01 -4.99 -18.43
C SER A 220 -24.04 -6.05 -18.90
N ASN A 221 -22.72 -5.84 -18.71
CA ASN A 221 -21.69 -6.73 -19.22
C ASN A 221 -20.64 -7.14 -18.19
N GLY A 222 -20.74 -6.66 -16.93
CA GLY A 222 -19.79 -6.94 -15.84
C GLY A 222 -18.44 -6.25 -16.00
N GLY A 223 -18.36 -5.24 -16.88
CA GLY A 223 -17.18 -4.44 -17.13
C GLY A 223 -17.20 -3.10 -16.41
N LEU A 224 -16.38 -2.18 -16.91
CA LEU A 224 -16.32 -0.79 -16.43
C LEU A 224 -16.77 0.15 -17.55
N PHE A 225 -17.37 1.26 -17.13
CA PHE A 225 -17.89 2.26 -18.06
C PHE A 225 -17.29 3.63 -17.77
N SER A 226 -16.80 4.31 -18.82
CA SER A 226 -16.42 5.73 -18.78
C SER A 226 -15.56 6.14 -17.57
N CYS A 227 -14.42 5.46 -17.37
CA CYS A 227 -13.47 5.82 -16.30
C CYS A 227 -12.98 7.27 -16.46
N PHE A 228 -12.88 7.98 -15.35
CA PHE A 228 -12.34 9.34 -15.33
C PHE A 228 -11.37 9.54 -14.18
N VAL A 229 -10.50 10.54 -14.28
CA VAL A 229 -9.61 10.94 -13.20
C VAL A 229 -10.43 11.67 -12.15
N SER A 230 -10.55 11.09 -10.96
CA SER A 230 -11.33 11.68 -9.87
C SER A 230 -10.52 12.69 -9.05
N THR A 231 -9.23 12.43 -8.84
CA THR A 231 -8.39 13.27 -7.99
C THR A 231 -6.95 13.28 -8.49
N HIS A 232 -6.31 14.46 -8.48
CA HIS A 232 -4.86 14.62 -8.60
C HIS A 232 -4.25 14.99 -7.25
N PHE A 233 -3.06 14.45 -6.93
CA PHE A 233 -2.38 14.70 -5.67
C PHE A 233 -1.28 15.74 -5.82
N LEU A 234 -1.04 16.49 -4.74
CA LEU A 234 -0.18 17.67 -4.75
C LEU A 234 1.27 17.38 -4.33
N SER A 235 1.55 16.19 -3.80
CA SER A 235 2.88 15.89 -3.25
C SER A 235 3.16 14.40 -3.23
N GLY A 236 4.39 14.05 -2.84
CA GLY A 236 4.85 12.67 -2.72
C GLY A 236 5.19 12.05 -4.07
N ASN A 237 5.30 10.73 -4.07
CA ASN A 237 5.55 9.94 -5.28
C ASN A 237 4.26 9.41 -5.91
N GLY A 238 3.13 9.59 -5.22
CA GLY A 238 1.82 9.23 -5.70
C GLY A 238 0.96 8.48 -4.68
N PRO A 239 -0.34 8.32 -5.00
CA PRO A 239 -1.29 7.59 -4.17
C PRO A 239 -0.93 6.11 -4.10
N ASP A 240 -0.89 5.60 -2.87
CA ASP A 240 -0.60 4.21 -2.55
C ASP A 240 -1.90 3.47 -2.19
N GLY A 241 -2.01 2.79 -1.07
CA GLY A 241 -3.23 2.15 -0.62
C GLY A 241 -4.35 3.12 -0.25
N MET A 242 -5.60 2.69 -0.32
CA MET A 242 -6.77 3.50 0.04
C MET A 242 -7.79 2.70 0.85
N LYS A 243 -8.61 3.43 1.64
CA LYS A 243 -9.85 2.90 2.25
C LYS A 243 -10.95 3.95 2.15
N ILE A 244 -12.19 3.49 2.21
CA ILE A 244 -13.38 4.34 2.06
C ILE A 244 -14.23 4.20 3.33
N ASP A 245 -14.86 5.28 3.77
CA ASP A 245 -15.77 5.27 4.89
C ASP A 245 -17.24 5.04 4.48
N GLU A 246 -18.13 4.90 5.46
CA GLU A 246 -19.56 4.65 5.23
C GLU A 246 -20.29 5.78 4.49
N LYS A 247 -19.70 6.98 4.42
CA LYS A 247 -20.23 8.13 3.68
C LYS A 247 -19.59 8.33 2.32
N GLY A 248 -18.64 7.48 1.93
CA GLY A 248 -17.98 7.54 0.63
C GLY A 248 -16.76 8.45 0.58
N PHE A 249 -16.25 8.96 1.73
CA PHE A 249 -14.99 9.66 1.75
C PHE A 249 -13.83 8.69 1.53
N VAL A 250 -12.92 9.04 0.64
CA VAL A 250 -11.73 8.25 0.33
C VAL A 250 -10.56 8.74 1.20
N TYR A 251 -9.98 7.84 1.97
CA TYR A 251 -8.73 8.04 2.69
C TYR A 251 -7.62 7.42 1.87
N GLN A 252 -6.69 8.25 1.41
CA GLN A 252 -5.65 7.88 0.46
C GLN A 252 -4.27 8.02 1.10
N ALA A 253 -3.60 6.91 1.39
CA ALA A 253 -2.19 6.93 1.73
C ALA A 253 -1.40 7.48 0.53
N ASN A 254 -0.43 8.33 0.79
CA ASN A 254 0.37 8.89 -0.29
C ASN A 254 1.86 8.67 -0.02
N PHE A 255 2.49 7.88 -0.88
CA PHE A 255 3.87 7.47 -0.72
C PHE A 255 4.81 8.67 -0.80
N ASN A 256 5.73 8.78 0.17
CA ASN A 256 6.71 9.86 0.31
C ASN A 256 6.12 11.26 0.60
N SER A 257 4.87 11.37 1.07
CA SER A 257 4.28 12.64 1.52
C SER A 257 4.12 12.75 3.03
N GLN A 258 4.35 11.68 3.78
CA GLN A 258 4.23 11.63 5.24
C GLN A 258 2.77 11.76 5.72
N GLY A 259 1.81 11.18 5.00
CA GLY A 259 0.43 11.28 5.45
C GLY A 259 -0.62 10.71 4.50
N VAL A 260 -1.85 11.03 4.83
CA VAL A 260 -3.09 10.53 4.21
C VAL A 260 -3.93 11.71 3.74
N TYR A 261 -4.33 11.73 2.49
CA TYR A 261 -5.33 12.65 1.98
C TYR A 261 -6.73 12.16 2.30
N VAL A 262 -7.61 13.06 2.69
CA VAL A 262 -9.05 12.81 2.81
C VAL A 262 -9.75 13.52 1.66
N ILE A 263 -10.51 12.75 0.88
CA ILE A 263 -11.17 13.19 -0.34
C ILE A 263 -12.67 12.99 -0.12
N ASP A 264 -13.46 14.01 -0.37
CA ASP A 264 -14.91 13.96 -0.22
C ASP A 264 -15.59 13.22 -1.40
N PRO A 265 -16.89 12.89 -1.33
CA PRO A 265 -17.63 12.25 -2.42
C PRO A 265 -17.70 13.06 -3.73
N ASN A 266 -17.41 14.37 -3.69
CA ASN A 266 -17.29 15.23 -4.87
C ASN A 266 -15.88 15.22 -5.48
N HIS A 267 -14.97 14.41 -4.90
CA HIS A 267 -13.56 14.25 -5.31
C HIS A 267 -12.65 15.42 -4.96
N GLU A 268 -13.07 16.28 -4.03
CA GLU A 268 -12.25 17.36 -3.51
C GLU A 268 -11.38 16.90 -2.35
N ILE A 269 -10.12 17.30 -2.34
CA ILE A 269 -9.21 17.08 -1.21
C ILE A 269 -9.58 18.07 -0.12
N ILE A 270 -10.13 17.58 1.01
CA ILE A 270 -10.63 18.41 2.10
C ILE A 270 -9.73 18.40 3.35
N GLU A 271 -8.80 17.43 3.44
CA GLU A 271 -7.90 17.32 4.58
C GLU A 271 -6.63 16.55 4.19
N PHE A 272 -5.53 16.86 4.88
CA PHE A 272 -4.31 16.07 4.89
C PHE A 272 -3.94 15.67 6.32
N ILE A 273 -4.05 14.40 6.66
CA ILE A 273 -3.69 13.84 7.97
C ILE A 273 -2.20 13.54 7.97
N ARG A 274 -1.42 14.34 8.70
CA ARG A 274 0.01 14.15 8.80
C ARG A 274 0.38 13.14 9.87
N ILE A 275 1.21 12.15 9.55
CA ILE A 275 1.79 11.25 10.54
C ILE A 275 3.06 11.87 11.15
N PRO A 276 3.37 11.58 12.46
CA PRO A 276 4.48 12.24 13.16
C PRO A 276 5.86 11.94 12.57
N ARG A 277 6.10 10.72 12.08
CA ARG A 277 7.40 10.27 11.58
C ARG A 277 7.26 9.29 10.43
N GLY A 278 8.29 9.26 9.56
CA GLY A 278 8.33 8.44 8.35
C GLY A 278 7.57 9.09 7.21
N ARG A 279 8.06 8.88 6.00
CA ARG A 279 7.48 9.50 4.79
C ARG A 279 6.76 8.50 3.91
N PHE A 280 7.07 7.20 4.07
CA PHE A 280 6.54 6.15 3.21
C PHE A 280 5.23 5.61 3.78
N THR A 281 4.20 6.46 3.74
CA THR A 281 2.84 6.06 4.09
C THR A 281 2.33 5.14 2.98
N THR A 282 2.02 3.90 3.33
CA THR A 282 1.74 2.85 2.35
C THR A 282 0.25 2.51 2.24
N ASN A 283 -0.39 2.07 3.32
CA ASN A 283 -1.77 1.60 3.24
C ASN A 283 -2.54 1.88 4.54
N LEU A 284 -3.82 1.53 4.58
CA LEU A 284 -4.77 1.90 5.60
C LEU A 284 -5.69 0.74 5.98
N ALA A 285 -6.20 0.75 7.22
CA ALA A 285 -7.32 -0.08 7.63
C ALA A 285 -8.18 0.65 8.66
N PHE A 286 -9.49 0.64 8.50
CA PHE A 286 -10.39 1.04 9.56
C PHE A 286 -10.57 -0.09 10.58
N LYS A 287 -10.54 0.24 11.87
CA LYS A 287 -11.01 -0.69 12.89
C LYS A 287 -12.53 -0.80 12.78
N PRO A 288 -13.08 -1.99 12.57
CA PRO A 288 -14.50 -2.19 12.27
C PRO A 288 -15.43 -1.53 13.29
N GLY A 289 -16.48 -0.88 12.83
CA GLY A 289 -17.48 -0.21 13.64
C GLY A 289 -17.00 1.03 14.40
N THR A 290 -15.82 1.54 14.06
CA THR A 290 -15.22 2.71 14.73
C THR A 290 -14.73 3.76 13.74
N LYS A 291 -14.35 4.92 14.29
CA LYS A 291 -13.71 6.02 13.55
C LYS A 291 -12.17 5.91 13.54
N TRP A 292 -11.60 4.84 14.05
CA TRP A 292 -10.16 4.65 14.10
C TRP A 292 -9.61 4.16 12.78
N LEU A 293 -8.80 5.00 12.14
CA LEU A 293 -8.02 4.70 10.95
C LEU A 293 -6.60 4.30 11.37
N TYR A 294 -6.18 3.10 10.97
CA TYR A 294 -4.82 2.61 11.15
C TYR A 294 -4.02 2.80 9.86
N ILE A 295 -2.76 3.16 9.99
CA ILE A 295 -1.90 3.61 8.88
C ILE A 295 -0.58 2.87 8.98
N THR A 296 -0.18 2.16 7.91
CA THR A 296 1.15 1.57 7.79
C THR A 296 2.14 2.57 7.20
N GLU A 297 3.35 2.54 7.73
CA GLU A 297 4.46 3.40 7.30
C GLU A 297 5.73 2.55 7.17
N ALA A 298 6.36 2.55 6.00
CA ALA A 298 7.39 1.60 5.63
C ALA A 298 8.84 2.11 5.82
N GLN A 299 9.09 3.40 6.01
CA GLN A 299 10.44 3.92 6.20
C GLN A 299 10.98 3.65 7.61
N GLN A 300 10.12 3.79 8.63
CA GLN A 300 10.43 3.55 10.02
C GLN A 300 9.81 2.25 10.55
N ASN A 301 9.00 1.58 9.71
CA ASN A 301 8.23 0.38 10.04
C ASN A 301 7.32 0.61 11.26
N ASN A 302 6.51 1.64 11.17
CA ASN A 302 5.54 2.01 12.20
C ASN A 302 4.11 1.71 11.75
N VAL A 303 3.27 1.38 12.72
CA VAL A 303 1.81 1.41 12.59
C VAL A 303 1.30 2.57 13.41
N TRP A 304 0.63 3.50 12.76
CA TRP A 304 -0.01 4.66 13.38
C TRP A 304 -1.53 4.47 13.44
N ARG A 305 -2.22 5.21 14.31
CA ARG A 305 -3.68 5.36 14.25
C ARG A 305 -4.10 6.79 14.50
N VAL A 306 -5.26 7.15 13.98
CA VAL A 306 -5.88 8.46 14.14
C VAL A 306 -7.39 8.30 14.19
N GLU A 307 -8.07 9.09 15.00
CA GLU A 307 -9.52 9.18 14.95
C GLU A 307 -9.94 10.16 13.85
N VAL A 308 -10.83 9.70 12.95
CA VAL A 308 -11.36 10.50 11.84
C VAL A 308 -12.85 10.82 12.05
N ASP A 309 -13.45 11.59 11.14
CA ASP A 309 -14.81 12.11 11.35
C ASP A 309 -15.91 11.06 11.18
N ASN A 310 -15.69 10.04 10.33
CA ASN A 310 -16.69 9.04 9.98
C ASN A 310 -16.24 7.62 10.38
N ILE A 311 -17.21 6.71 10.52
CA ILE A 311 -16.96 5.29 10.69
C ILE A 311 -16.46 4.71 9.37
N GLY A 312 -15.43 3.88 9.40
CA GLY A 312 -14.94 3.18 8.22
C GLY A 312 -15.96 2.19 7.65
N MET A 313 -16.03 2.09 6.34
CA MET A 313 -16.86 1.09 5.69
C MET A 313 -16.48 -0.32 6.16
N THR A 314 -17.47 -1.12 6.54
CA THR A 314 -17.24 -2.51 6.94
C THR A 314 -16.77 -3.32 5.72
N PRO A 315 -15.55 -3.91 5.75
CA PRO A 315 -15.09 -4.77 4.68
C PRO A 315 -15.99 -5.98 4.47
N TRP A 316 -16.09 -6.45 3.22
CA TRP A 316 -16.96 -7.58 2.86
C TRP A 316 -16.72 -8.83 3.72
N GLY A 317 -15.50 -9.16 4.07
CA GLY A 317 -15.15 -10.30 4.92
C GLY A 317 -15.69 -10.21 6.35
N LEU A 318 -16.18 -9.04 6.77
CA LEU A 318 -16.74 -8.78 8.10
C LEU A 318 -18.26 -8.54 8.07
N LYS A 319 -18.90 -8.49 6.88
CA LYS A 319 -20.35 -8.36 6.70
C LYS A 319 -21.12 -9.64 7.03
#